data_15d19b00970c4617ea6e79b6ff9c063f
#
_entry.id   15d19b00970c4617ea6e79b6ff9c063f
#
_cell.length_a   1.000
_cell.length_b   1.000
_cell.length_c   1.000
_cell.angle_alpha   90.00
_cell.angle_beta   90.00
_cell.angle_gamma   90.00
#
_symmetry.space_group_name_H-M   'P 1'
#
loop_
_entity.id
_entity.type
_entity.pdbx_description
1 polymer ?
#
loop_
_entity_poly.entity_id
_entity_poly.type
_entity_poly.pdbx_seq_one_letter_code
_entity_poly.pdbx_strand_id
1 'polypeptide(L)'
;LDYFNEVDIKNFTVYDLYNYKKDKTFLEVTFYPPNYEFDKYEAVSFAYKRNDKNYTIYGITGKIIKEYEKNIKSCYTKQDLVFRELSQLFKNQTFYSAKTKPHNADKTGRSKARQSGFEFSNGDFVIIACYNWHKDTGYRSNFKINLFKKEFNKWLLTND
;
A
#
# COMPACT_ATOMS: atom_id res chain seq x y z
N LEU A 1 -6.29 17.89 -5.07
CA LEU A 1 -7.16 17.48 -6.21
C LEU A 1 -6.80 18.19 -7.53
N ASP A 2 -5.84 19.12 -7.52
CA ASP A 2 -5.44 19.88 -8.72
C ASP A 2 -4.63 19.08 -9.74
N TYR A 3 -4.36 17.78 -9.47
CA TYR A 3 -3.64 16.89 -10.38
C TYR A 3 -4.54 16.01 -11.26
N PHE A 4 -5.83 15.93 -10.95
CA PHE A 4 -6.78 15.15 -11.75
C PHE A 4 -7.96 16.02 -12.12
N ASN A 5 -8.12 16.29 -13.41
CA ASN A 5 -9.34 16.95 -13.90
C ASN A 5 -10.48 15.92 -14.04
N GLU A 6 -11.72 16.38 -14.26
CA GLU A 6 -12.87 15.47 -14.40
C GLU A 6 -12.73 14.45 -15.55
N VAL A 7 -11.97 14.76 -16.58
CA VAL A 7 -11.71 13.88 -17.72
C VAL A 7 -10.79 12.75 -17.30
N ASP A 8 -9.77 13.04 -16.49
CA ASP A 8 -8.85 12.03 -15.97
C ASP A 8 -9.58 11.05 -15.06
N ILE A 9 -10.49 11.54 -14.20
CA ILE A 9 -11.30 10.68 -13.32
C ILE A 9 -12.22 9.75 -14.13
N LYS A 10 -12.81 10.21 -15.22
CA LYS A 10 -13.67 9.38 -16.10
C LYS A 10 -12.89 8.28 -16.84
N ASN A 11 -11.60 8.45 -17.03
CA ASN A 11 -10.74 7.47 -17.70
C ASN A 11 -10.18 6.40 -16.75
N PHE A 12 -10.39 6.52 -15.45
CA PHE A 12 -10.01 5.50 -14.49
C PHE A 12 -11.14 4.49 -14.27
N THR A 13 -10.82 3.23 -14.39
CA THR A 13 -11.70 2.19 -13.87
C THR A 13 -11.58 2.17 -12.35
N VAL A 14 -12.59 2.67 -11.66
CA VAL A 14 -12.67 2.57 -10.20
C VAL A 14 -13.02 1.13 -9.87
N TYR A 15 -12.05 0.37 -9.39
CA TYR A 15 -12.27 -0.93 -8.79
C TYR A 15 -12.25 -0.77 -7.27
N ASP A 16 -13.33 -1.18 -6.63
CA ASP A 16 -13.52 -1.33 -5.20
C ASP A 16 -13.37 -0.10 -4.30
N LEU A 17 -14.51 0.34 -3.85
CA LEU A 17 -14.61 1.03 -2.58
C LEU A 17 -14.39 -0.03 -1.49
N TYR A 18 -13.13 -0.22 -1.04
CA TYR A 18 -12.86 -1.16 0.03
C TYR A 18 -13.42 -0.62 1.34
N ASN A 19 -14.48 -1.29 1.84
CA ASN A 19 -15.05 -1.04 3.15
C ASN A 19 -14.39 -2.00 4.15
N TYR A 20 -13.60 -1.47 5.04
CA TYR A 20 -13.07 -2.24 6.15
C TYR A 20 -14.20 -2.83 7.00
N LYS A 21 -14.10 -4.12 7.36
CA LYS A 21 -15.24 -4.88 7.91
C LYS A 21 -15.68 -4.43 9.31
N LYS A 22 -14.75 -4.01 10.15
CA LYS A 22 -15.01 -3.73 11.56
C LYS A 22 -15.39 -2.28 11.84
N ASP A 23 -14.72 -1.35 11.19
CA ASP A 23 -14.93 0.07 11.39
C ASP A 23 -14.92 0.76 10.02
N LYS A 24 -15.96 1.55 9.78
CA LYS A 24 -16.17 2.25 8.52
C LYS A 24 -15.63 3.70 8.54
N THR A 25 -14.74 4.02 9.47
CA THR A 25 -14.15 5.36 9.60
C THR A 25 -13.38 5.74 8.35
N PHE A 26 -12.58 4.81 7.82
CA PHE A 26 -11.82 5.03 6.58
C PHE A 26 -12.39 4.22 5.42
N LEU A 27 -12.18 4.78 4.24
CA LEU A 27 -12.47 4.17 2.94
C LEU A 27 -11.19 4.17 2.12
N GLU A 28 -10.98 3.12 1.32
CA GLU A 28 -9.92 3.08 0.33
C GLU A 28 -10.54 2.96 -1.07
N VAL A 29 -10.16 3.87 -1.95
CA VAL A 29 -10.48 3.78 -3.37
C VAL A 29 -9.23 3.37 -4.14
N THR A 30 -9.34 2.37 -5.00
CA THR A 30 -8.24 1.89 -5.84
C THR A 30 -8.52 2.21 -7.29
N PHE A 31 -7.54 2.81 -7.96
CA PHE A 31 -7.55 3.11 -9.37
C PHE A 31 -6.64 2.13 -10.12
N TYR A 32 -7.17 1.55 -11.18
CA TYR A 32 -6.43 0.73 -12.15
C TYR A 32 -6.48 1.48 -13.48
N PRO A 33 -5.42 2.16 -13.90
CA PRO A 33 -5.45 2.91 -15.14
C PRO A 33 -5.55 1.96 -16.34
N PRO A 34 -6.56 2.11 -17.20
CA PRO A 34 -6.64 1.30 -18.41
C PRO A 34 -5.61 1.73 -19.46
N ASN A 35 -5.15 2.99 -19.41
CA ASN A 35 -4.31 3.58 -20.47
C ASN A 35 -3.11 4.39 -19.96
N TYR A 36 -2.96 4.54 -18.65
CA TYR A 36 -1.79 5.22 -18.05
C TYR A 36 -1.09 4.24 -17.14
N GLU A 37 0.11 3.87 -17.50
CA GLU A 37 1.03 3.37 -16.52
C GLU A 37 1.29 4.54 -15.58
N PHE A 38 0.91 4.44 -14.30
CA PHE A 38 1.47 5.29 -13.28
C PHE A 38 2.95 4.95 -13.18
N ASP A 39 3.67 5.31 -14.21
CA ASP A 39 5.07 4.99 -14.46
C ASP A 39 5.32 3.46 -14.29
N LYS A 40 5.26 2.93 -13.09
CA LYS A 40 5.53 1.52 -12.78
C LYS A 40 4.46 0.85 -11.92
N TYR A 41 3.43 1.57 -11.50
CA TYR A 41 2.38 1.02 -10.63
C TYR A 41 1.16 0.58 -11.44
N GLU A 42 0.75 -0.67 -11.23
CA GLU A 42 -0.46 -1.23 -11.85
C GLU A 42 -1.75 -0.84 -11.13
N ALA A 43 -1.62 -0.33 -9.92
CA ALA A 43 -2.74 0.22 -9.17
C ALA A 43 -2.25 1.27 -8.17
N VAL A 44 -3.06 2.31 -7.96
CA VAL A 44 -2.86 3.30 -6.91
C VAL A 44 -4.12 3.40 -6.08
N SER A 45 -3.97 3.32 -4.76
CA SER A 45 -5.08 3.45 -3.82
C SER A 45 -4.91 4.69 -2.96
N PHE A 46 -6.04 5.31 -2.62
CA PHE A 46 -6.11 6.44 -1.71
C PHE A 46 -7.04 6.12 -0.56
N ALA A 47 -6.58 6.33 0.67
CA ALA A 47 -7.39 6.20 1.87
C ALA A 47 -7.82 7.59 2.38
N TYR A 48 -9.09 7.72 2.71
CA TYR A 48 -9.69 8.94 3.24
C TYR A 48 -10.76 8.62 4.30
N LYS A 49 -11.11 9.60 5.13
CA LYS A 49 -12.19 9.43 6.10
C LYS A 49 -13.55 9.55 5.43
N ARG A 50 -14.46 8.65 5.80
CA ARG A 50 -15.87 8.77 5.44
C ARG A 50 -16.41 10.11 5.95
N ASN A 51 -17.17 10.82 5.11
CA ASN A 51 -17.78 12.12 5.43
C ASN A 51 -16.81 13.28 5.67
N ASP A 52 -15.50 13.12 5.37
CA ASP A 52 -14.56 14.24 5.36
C ASP A 52 -14.83 15.13 4.13
N LYS A 53 -15.42 16.30 4.38
CA LYS A 53 -15.75 17.28 3.33
C LYS A 53 -14.51 17.90 2.65
N ASN A 54 -13.35 17.79 3.31
CA ASN A 54 -12.07 18.31 2.79
C ASN A 54 -11.35 17.28 1.92
N TYR A 55 -11.87 16.05 1.82
CA TYR A 55 -11.25 14.95 1.08
C TYR A 55 -9.77 14.73 1.43
N THR A 56 -9.44 14.88 2.73
CA THR A 56 -8.07 14.70 3.20
C THR A 56 -7.59 13.28 2.94
N ILE A 57 -6.46 13.15 2.25
CA ILE A 57 -5.84 11.85 2.00
C ILE A 57 -5.04 11.44 3.24
N TYR A 58 -5.35 10.27 3.77
CA TYR A 58 -4.70 9.66 4.94
C TYR A 58 -3.75 8.53 4.56
N GLY A 59 -3.88 8.00 3.36
CA GLY A 59 -2.99 6.97 2.86
C GLY A 59 -2.92 6.97 1.34
N ILE A 60 -1.74 6.68 0.81
CA ILE A 60 -1.50 6.44 -0.60
C ILE A 60 -0.76 5.10 -0.72
N THR A 61 -1.22 4.22 -1.59
CA THR A 61 -0.59 2.93 -1.85
C THR A 61 -0.35 2.74 -3.34
N GLY A 62 0.90 2.59 -3.76
CA GLY A 62 1.26 2.11 -5.09
C GLY A 62 1.46 0.61 -5.08
N LYS A 63 0.91 -0.12 -6.08
CA LYS A 63 0.97 -1.58 -6.19
C LYS A 63 1.56 -2.02 -7.54
N ILE A 64 2.46 -3.03 -7.50
CA ILE A 64 2.95 -3.77 -8.67
C ILE A 64 2.62 -5.24 -8.44
N ILE A 65 1.88 -5.85 -9.33
CA ILE A 65 1.30 -7.20 -9.16
C ILE A 65 1.91 -8.18 -10.16
N LYS A 66 1.76 -7.95 -11.46
CA LYS A 66 2.11 -8.90 -12.53
C LYS A 66 3.55 -9.38 -12.46
N GLU A 67 4.48 -8.46 -12.19
CA GLU A 67 5.91 -8.75 -12.12
C GLU A 67 6.25 -9.74 -10.99
N TYR A 68 5.55 -9.62 -9.84
CA TYR A 68 5.92 -10.33 -8.62
C TYR A 68 4.98 -11.48 -8.24
N GLU A 69 3.89 -11.65 -8.96
CA GLU A 69 2.90 -12.71 -8.68
C GLU A 69 3.52 -14.10 -8.68
N LYS A 70 4.45 -14.36 -9.62
CA LYS A 70 5.13 -15.65 -9.76
C LYS A 70 6.57 -15.66 -9.26
N ASN A 71 7.10 -14.50 -8.89
CA ASN A 71 8.51 -14.36 -8.48
C ASN A 71 8.68 -13.45 -7.24
N ILE A 72 8.32 -14.00 -6.10
CA ILE A 72 8.44 -13.26 -4.83
C ILE A 72 9.89 -12.90 -4.47
N LYS A 73 10.88 -13.62 -4.94
CA LYS A 73 12.29 -13.29 -4.70
C LYS A 73 12.67 -11.99 -5.37
N SER A 74 12.21 -11.75 -6.59
CA SER A 74 12.39 -10.44 -7.27
C SER A 74 11.72 -9.31 -6.50
N CYS A 75 10.54 -9.54 -5.90
CA CYS A 75 9.91 -8.55 -5.02
C CYS A 75 10.83 -8.18 -3.85
N TYR A 76 11.43 -9.16 -3.19
CA TYR A 76 12.34 -8.90 -2.07
C TYR A 76 13.58 -8.11 -2.51
N THR A 77 14.17 -8.44 -3.66
CA THR A 77 15.28 -7.67 -4.24
C THR A 77 14.87 -6.22 -4.51
N LYS A 78 13.69 -6.01 -5.11
CA LYS A 78 13.14 -4.67 -5.36
C LYS A 78 12.90 -3.91 -4.05
N GLN A 79 12.34 -4.58 -3.05
CA GLN A 79 12.13 -3.98 -1.72
C GLN A 79 13.43 -3.50 -1.09
N ASP A 80 14.50 -4.32 -1.13
CA ASP A 80 15.80 -3.96 -0.58
C ASP A 80 16.45 -2.80 -1.35
N LEU A 81 16.28 -2.73 -2.68
CA LEU A 81 16.75 -1.63 -3.50
C LEU A 81 16.03 -0.32 -3.12
N VAL A 82 14.70 -0.33 -3.13
CA VAL A 82 13.88 0.85 -2.79
C VAL A 82 14.16 1.31 -1.35
N PHE A 83 14.32 0.38 -0.41
CA PHE A 83 14.65 0.73 0.97
C PHE A 83 16.00 1.45 1.05
N ARG A 84 17.03 1.00 0.32
CA ARG A 84 18.34 1.68 0.27
C ARG A 84 18.25 3.07 -0.34
N GLU A 85 17.52 3.24 -1.44
CA GLU A 85 17.31 4.53 -2.09
C GLU A 85 16.61 5.52 -1.15
N LEU A 86 15.52 5.09 -0.51
CA LEU A 86 14.79 5.92 0.45
C LEU A 86 15.58 6.20 1.73
N SER A 87 16.47 5.29 2.16
CA SER A 87 17.36 5.53 3.31
C SER A 87 18.32 6.71 3.07
N GLN A 88 18.68 6.98 1.82
CA GLN A 88 19.49 8.14 1.47
C GLN A 88 18.71 9.45 1.58
N LEU A 89 17.40 9.42 1.28
CA LEU A 89 16.52 10.57 1.39
C LEU A 89 16.08 10.83 2.84
N PHE A 90 15.83 9.78 3.60
CA PHE A 90 15.27 9.83 4.95
C PHE A 90 16.30 9.56 6.05
N LYS A 91 17.52 10.08 5.88
CA LYS A 91 18.68 9.82 6.78
C LYS A 91 18.39 10.05 8.27
N ASN A 92 17.51 11.01 8.59
CA ASN A 92 17.21 11.43 9.95
C ASN A 92 15.92 10.83 10.50
N GLN A 93 15.32 9.88 9.79
CA GLN A 93 14.08 9.25 10.23
C GLN A 93 14.37 7.90 10.92
N THR A 94 13.50 7.50 11.83
CA THR A 94 13.54 6.17 12.40
C THR A 94 13.20 5.15 11.31
N PHE A 95 13.97 4.07 11.20
CA PHE A 95 13.71 3.03 10.22
C PHE A 95 13.65 1.64 10.86
N TYR A 96 13.00 0.72 10.19
CA TYR A 96 13.00 -0.69 10.52
C TYR A 96 13.35 -1.52 9.27
N SER A 97 14.29 -2.46 9.47
CA SER A 97 14.73 -3.36 8.40
C SER A 97 13.67 -4.43 8.09
N ALA A 98 13.78 -5.00 6.90
CA ALA A 98 12.82 -5.98 6.43
C ALA A 98 12.75 -7.23 7.33
N LYS A 99 11.53 -7.54 7.78
CA LYS A 99 11.19 -8.77 8.50
C LYS A 99 10.06 -9.49 7.79
N THR A 100 10.21 -10.81 7.63
CA THR A 100 9.16 -11.67 7.08
C THR A 100 8.34 -12.28 8.20
N LYS A 101 7.03 -12.11 8.15
CA LYS A 101 6.06 -12.64 9.12
C LYS A 101 4.89 -13.32 8.41
N PRO A 102 4.16 -14.24 9.05
CA PRO A 102 2.85 -14.66 8.57
C PRO A 102 1.95 -13.46 8.36
N HIS A 103 1.11 -13.48 7.30
CA HIS A 103 0.12 -12.43 7.07
C HIS A 103 -1.14 -12.68 7.90
N ASN A 104 -1.60 -11.67 8.64
CA ASN A 104 -2.74 -11.81 9.58
C ASN A 104 -4.04 -12.23 8.90
N ALA A 105 -4.27 -11.79 7.66
CA ALA A 105 -5.48 -12.15 6.91
C ALA A 105 -5.52 -13.62 6.47
N ASP A 106 -4.39 -14.33 6.46
CA ASP A 106 -4.32 -15.77 6.21
C ASP A 106 -4.14 -16.55 7.52
N LYS A 107 -5.24 -17.00 8.07
CA LYS A 107 -5.25 -17.78 9.33
C LYS A 107 -4.51 -19.10 9.27
N THR A 108 -4.19 -19.60 8.06
CA THR A 108 -3.35 -20.80 7.88
C THR A 108 -1.86 -20.53 8.09
N GLY A 109 -1.44 -19.25 8.11
CA GLY A 109 -0.06 -18.82 8.26
C GLY A 109 0.84 -19.11 7.05
N ARG A 110 0.28 -19.60 5.93
CA ARG A 110 1.03 -19.93 4.71
C ARG A 110 1.44 -18.68 3.93
N SER A 111 0.58 -17.65 3.91
CA SER A 111 0.90 -16.36 3.31
C SER A 111 1.88 -15.58 4.19
N LYS A 112 2.80 -14.86 3.55
CA LYS A 112 3.85 -14.11 4.23
C LYS A 112 3.82 -12.64 3.79
N ALA A 113 4.10 -11.75 4.73
CA ALA A 113 4.41 -10.34 4.48
C ALA A 113 5.85 -10.06 4.87
N ARG A 114 6.62 -9.42 3.98
CA ARG A 114 7.95 -8.89 4.28
C ARG A 114 7.85 -7.38 4.20
N GLN A 115 8.13 -6.69 5.32
CA GLN A 115 7.95 -5.25 5.44
C GLN A 115 9.20 -4.57 5.97
N SER A 116 9.54 -3.42 5.42
CA SER A 116 10.52 -2.46 5.90
C SER A 116 9.96 -1.05 5.74
N GLY A 117 10.55 -0.05 6.38
CA GLY A 117 10.05 1.31 6.20
C GLY A 117 10.65 2.33 7.14
N PHE A 118 10.01 3.49 7.19
CA PHE A 118 10.44 4.67 7.93
C PHE A 118 9.26 5.24 8.72
N GLU A 119 9.57 5.71 9.94
CA GLU A 119 8.66 6.50 10.76
C GLU A 119 9.22 7.92 10.85
N PHE A 120 8.40 8.88 10.50
CA PHE A 120 8.71 10.30 10.54
C PHE A 120 8.44 10.88 11.93
N SER A 121 9.07 12.02 12.27
CA SER A 121 8.92 12.68 13.56
C SER A 121 7.47 13.06 13.91
N ASN A 122 6.63 13.31 12.89
CA ASN A 122 5.19 13.56 13.06
C ASN A 122 4.37 12.27 13.27
N GLY A 123 5.04 11.10 13.17
CA GLY A 123 4.44 9.78 13.29
C GLY A 123 3.81 9.23 12.02
N ASP A 124 4.02 9.87 10.86
CA ASP A 124 3.63 9.31 9.56
C ASP A 124 4.62 8.20 9.15
N PHE A 125 4.20 7.33 8.22
CA PHE A 125 4.95 6.15 7.82
C PHE A 125 5.13 6.04 6.32
N VAL A 126 6.30 5.56 5.92
CA VAL A 126 6.52 4.92 4.61
C VAL A 126 6.77 3.44 4.84
N ILE A 127 5.96 2.58 4.24
CA ILE A 127 6.06 1.13 4.37
C ILE A 127 6.28 0.52 2.99
N ILE A 128 7.39 -0.20 2.84
CA ILE A 128 7.73 -0.95 1.63
C ILE A 128 7.46 -2.41 1.93
N ALA A 129 6.58 -3.04 1.17
CA ALA A 129 6.09 -4.37 1.48
C ALA A 129 6.08 -5.30 0.27
N CYS A 130 6.44 -6.56 0.49
CA CYS A 130 6.16 -7.67 -0.40
C CYS A 130 5.19 -8.63 0.27
N TYR A 131 4.09 -8.93 -0.41
CA TYR A 131 3.11 -9.91 0.03
C TYR A 131 3.21 -11.16 -0.83
N ASN A 132 3.51 -12.30 -0.18
CA ASN A 132 3.53 -13.62 -0.80
C ASN A 132 2.28 -14.36 -0.37
N TRP A 133 1.23 -14.26 -1.18
CA TRP A 133 -0.05 -14.88 -0.90
C TRP A 133 -0.07 -16.35 -1.29
N HIS A 134 -0.60 -17.18 -0.41
CA HIS A 134 -0.87 -18.58 -0.75
C HIS A 134 -2.05 -18.64 -1.74
N LYS A 135 -1.96 -19.55 -2.72
CA LYS A 135 -2.94 -19.69 -3.82
C LYS A 135 -4.39 -19.84 -3.35
N ASP A 136 -4.61 -20.49 -2.21
CA ASP A 136 -5.97 -20.74 -1.68
C ASP A 136 -6.63 -19.49 -1.10
N THR A 137 -5.92 -18.39 -0.95
CA THR A 137 -6.50 -17.13 -0.43
C THR A 137 -7.26 -16.33 -1.48
N GLY A 138 -7.07 -16.63 -2.77
CA GLY A 138 -7.61 -15.84 -3.87
C GLY A 138 -6.90 -14.49 -4.11
N TYR A 139 -5.93 -14.13 -3.25
CA TYR A 139 -5.11 -12.92 -3.43
C TYR A 139 -3.89 -13.19 -4.30
N ARG A 140 -3.40 -12.12 -4.94
CA ARG A 140 -2.20 -12.17 -5.79
C ARG A 140 -1.01 -11.59 -5.06
N SER A 141 0.15 -12.27 -5.14
CA SER A 141 1.41 -11.75 -4.60
C SER A 141 1.78 -10.44 -5.29
N ASN A 142 2.33 -9.50 -4.52
CA ASN A 142 2.54 -8.15 -5.00
C ASN A 142 3.61 -7.40 -4.20
N PHE A 143 4.11 -6.32 -4.81
CA PHE A 143 4.89 -5.27 -4.17
C PHE A 143 4.01 -4.08 -3.87
N LYS A 144 4.21 -3.43 -2.71
CA LYS A 144 3.54 -2.19 -2.35
C LYS A 144 4.51 -1.17 -1.75
N ILE A 145 4.26 0.10 -2.06
CA ILE A 145 4.76 1.23 -1.28
C ILE A 145 3.55 1.95 -0.71
N ASN A 146 3.56 2.17 0.60
CA ASN A 146 2.48 2.82 1.31
C ASN A 146 3.02 4.07 2.02
N LEU A 147 2.32 5.18 1.87
CA LEU A 147 2.53 6.41 2.61
C LEU A 147 1.30 6.62 3.48
N PHE A 148 1.44 6.50 4.79
CA PHE A 148 0.32 6.54 5.71
C PHE A 148 0.51 7.63 6.75
N LYS A 149 -0.53 8.45 6.97
CA LYS A 149 -0.61 9.29 8.15
C LYS A 149 -0.69 8.43 9.39
N LYS A 150 -0.09 8.90 10.49
CA LYS A 150 -0.10 8.25 11.82
C LYS A 150 -1.47 7.73 12.20
N GLU A 151 -2.50 8.53 12.01
CA GLU A 151 -3.86 8.20 12.39
C GLU A 151 -4.39 6.98 11.62
N PHE A 152 -4.19 6.95 10.30
CA PHE A 152 -4.62 5.84 9.47
C PHE A 152 -3.84 4.56 9.78
N ASN A 153 -2.52 4.66 9.93
CA ASN A 153 -1.69 3.51 10.29
C ASN A 153 -2.10 2.90 11.65
N LYS A 154 -2.33 3.75 12.66
CA LYS A 154 -2.82 3.31 13.97
C LYS A 154 -4.17 2.60 13.85
N TRP A 155 -5.10 3.17 13.07
CA TRP A 155 -6.42 2.59 12.86
C TRP A 155 -6.34 1.24 12.14
N LEU A 156 -5.48 1.08 11.12
CA LEU A 156 -5.25 -0.21 10.45
C LEU A 156 -4.80 -1.29 11.42
N LEU A 157 -3.83 -0.98 12.30
CA LEU A 157 -3.29 -1.94 13.27
C LEU A 157 -4.33 -2.41 14.31
N THR A 158 -5.39 -1.66 14.53
CA THR A 158 -6.46 -2.01 15.50
C THR A 158 -7.67 -2.65 14.84
N ASN A 159 -7.83 -2.56 13.51
CA ASN A 159 -9.01 -2.99 12.77
C ASN A 159 -8.74 -4.05 11.69
N ASP A 160 -7.51 -4.51 11.57
CA ASP A 160 -7.08 -5.56 10.64
C ASP A 160 -7.26 -7.00 11.21
#